data_33b9af657c5d53287ee0500992d7428f
#
_entry.id   33b9af657c5d53287ee0500992d7428f
#
_cell.length_a   1.000
_cell.length_b   1.000
_cell.length_c   1.000
_cell.angle_alpha   90.00
_cell.angle_beta   90.00
_cell.angle_gamma   90.00
#
_symmetry.space_group_name_H-M   'P 1'
#
loop_
_entity.id
_entity.type
_entity.pdbx_description
1 polymer ?
#
loop_
_entity_poly.entity_id
_entity_poly.type
_entity_poly.pdbx_seq_one_letter_code
_entity_poly.pdbx_strand_id
1 'polypeptide(L)'
;MLDVAEMFVSINGEGTLAGQLAVFVRFSGCNLCCSYCDTMWANQSDTPCRTMTAEEIYNEICKMGIRNVTLTGGEPLNRNDIFELMELLAKDSRLYVEIETNGSIPLKPFLSIKNRPSMTMDYKLPSSGMEHSMYTENLNLLDSRDTVKFVSGSIGDLERAKEIINEYKLIDRCEVYLSPVFGKIEPSTIVEYMKQNQMNGVTLQLQMHKIIWNPNAKGV
;
A
#
# COMPACT_ATOMS: atom_id res chain seq x y z
N MET A 1 -1.96 21.67 2.69
CA MET A 1 -0.50 21.37 2.83
C MET A 1 -0.33 19.93 3.28
N LEU A 2 0.65 19.23 2.73
CA LEU A 2 0.93 17.81 2.95
C LEU A 2 2.33 17.68 3.58
N ASP A 3 2.43 16.96 4.69
CA ASP A 3 3.69 16.72 5.37
C ASP A 3 4.38 15.49 4.77
N VAL A 4 5.45 15.73 4.01
CA VAL A 4 6.22 14.73 3.28
C VAL A 4 7.47 14.38 4.08
N ALA A 5 7.56 13.14 4.56
CA ALA A 5 8.71 12.63 5.31
C ALA A 5 9.90 12.35 4.39
N GLU A 6 9.65 11.80 3.20
CA GLU A 6 10.68 11.57 2.17
C GLU A 6 10.09 11.50 0.76
N MET A 7 10.90 11.88 -0.23
CA MET A 7 10.65 11.61 -1.66
C MET A 7 11.94 11.05 -2.26
N PHE A 8 11.83 9.92 -2.96
CA PHE A 8 12.98 9.24 -3.55
C PHE A 8 12.58 8.38 -4.75
N VAL A 9 13.56 7.98 -5.55
CA VAL A 9 13.38 7.02 -6.64
C VAL A 9 13.94 5.67 -6.20
N SER A 10 13.13 4.64 -6.33
CA SER A 10 13.52 3.25 -6.13
C SER A 10 12.73 2.32 -7.05
N ILE A 11 12.73 1.02 -6.77
CA ILE A 11 11.84 0.06 -7.42
C ILE A 11 10.58 -0.14 -6.58
N ASN A 12 9.44 -0.38 -7.22
CA ASN A 12 8.29 -0.94 -6.52
C ASN A 12 8.68 -2.32 -5.98
N GLY A 13 8.72 -2.45 -4.65
CA GLY A 13 9.05 -3.71 -3.99
C GLY A 13 7.89 -4.70 -3.97
N GLU A 14 6.69 -4.21 -4.22
CA GLU A 14 5.42 -4.92 -4.16
C GLU A 14 4.44 -4.34 -5.20
N GLY A 15 3.20 -4.85 -5.25
CA GLY A 15 2.16 -4.37 -6.15
C GLY A 15 2.27 -4.94 -7.56
N THR A 16 1.41 -4.46 -8.45
CA THR A 16 1.34 -4.91 -9.85
C THR A 16 2.54 -4.48 -10.68
N LEU A 17 3.27 -3.45 -10.23
CA LEU A 17 4.46 -2.90 -10.89
C LEU A 17 5.76 -3.31 -10.18
N ALA A 18 5.75 -4.39 -9.40
CA ALA A 18 6.93 -4.87 -8.69
C ALA A 18 8.15 -5.02 -9.61
N GLY A 19 9.32 -4.52 -9.18
CA GLY A 19 10.55 -4.49 -9.94
C GLY A 19 10.73 -3.31 -10.90
N GLN A 20 9.72 -2.48 -11.12
CA GLN A 20 9.82 -1.29 -11.94
C GLN A 20 10.23 -0.06 -11.11
N LEU A 21 10.96 0.87 -11.74
CA LEU A 21 11.28 2.15 -11.09
C LEU A 21 10.02 2.95 -10.76
N ALA A 22 10.00 3.56 -9.58
CA ALA A 22 8.94 4.46 -9.14
C ALA A 22 9.50 5.64 -8.34
N VAL A 23 8.78 6.76 -8.37
CA VAL A 23 8.93 7.83 -7.38
C VAL A 23 8.06 7.49 -6.19
N PHE A 24 8.65 7.40 -5.02
CA PHE A 24 7.94 7.25 -3.76
C PHE A 24 7.76 8.62 -3.11
N VAL A 25 6.52 8.90 -2.71
CA VAL A 25 6.18 10.04 -1.85
C VAL A 25 5.64 9.49 -0.54
N ARG A 26 6.44 9.57 0.52
CA ARG A 26 6.05 9.08 1.84
C ARG A 26 5.57 10.24 2.72
N PHE A 27 4.29 10.17 3.09
CA PHE A 27 3.69 11.14 4.00
C PHE A 27 3.97 10.77 5.46
N SER A 28 4.13 11.78 6.31
CA SER A 28 4.33 11.63 7.75
C SER A 28 3.01 11.33 8.46
N GLY A 29 3.02 10.40 9.44
CA GLY A 29 1.93 10.10 10.35
C GLY A 29 0.88 9.13 9.81
N CYS A 30 0.38 8.28 10.70
CA CYS A 30 -0.63 7.25 10.44
C CYS A 30 -1.70 7.28 11.54
N ASN A 31 -2.91 6.90 11.19
CA ASN A 31 -4.01 6.71 12.14
C ASN A 31 -4.02 5.31 12.79
N LEU A 32 -3.12 4.41 12.35
CA LEU A 32 -2.94 3.07 12.91
C LEU A 32 -1.57 2.91 13.57
N CYS A 33 -1.44 1.88 14.42
CA CYS A 33 -0.21 1.51 15.12
C CYS A 33 0.01 -0.01 15.03
N CYS A 34 0.32 -0.50 13.82
CA CYS A 34 0.51 -1.92 13.56
C CYS A 34 1.76 -2.47 14.26
N SER A 35 1.66 -3.67 14.84
CA SER A 35 2.74 -4.31 15.62
C SER A 35 4.03 -4.57 14.82
N TYR A 36 3.92 -4.73 13.49
CA TYR A 36 5.04 -5.00 12.57
C TYR A 36 5.31 -3.87 11.58
N CYS A 37 4.87 -2.64 11.91
CA CYS A 37 5.08 -1.49 11.02
C CYS A 37 6.57 -1.19 10.83
N ASP A 38 7.05 -1.30 9.60
CA ASP A 38 8.44 -1.03 9.23
C ASP A 38 8.73 0.46 8.97
N THR A 39 7.70 1.28 8.89
CA THR A 39 7.78 2.73 8.71
C THR A 39 7.31 3.52 9.93
N MET A 40 7.33 2.92 11.11
CA MET A 40 6.92 3.57 12.37
C MET A 40 7.68 4.88 12.63
N TRP A 41 8.92 4.97 12.15
CA TRP A 41 9.73 6.19 12.25
C TRP A 41 9.08 7.39 11.55
N ALA A 42 8.32 7.17 10.46
CA ALA A 42 7.61 8.22 9.75
C ALA A 42 6.31 8.67 10.46
N ASN A 43 5.91 7.96 11.52
CA ASN A 43 4.68 8.22 12.27
C ASN A 43 4.92 8.93 13.61
N GLN A 44 6.18 9.20 13.96
CA GLN A 44 6.53 9.89 15.18
C GLN A 44 6.28 11.39 15.05
N SER A 45 5.92 12.06 16.14
CA SER A 45 5.58 13.48 16.15
C SER A 45 6.77 14.40 15.83
N ASP A 46 7.99 13.91 16.01
CA ASP A 46 9.26 14.59 15.75
C ASP A 46 9.91 14.15 14.42
N THR A 47 9.20 13.39 13.60
CA THR A 47 9.68 13.00 12.27
C THR A 47 9.98 14.25 11.43
N PRO A 48 11.22 14.43 10.95
CA PRO A 48 11.51 15.50 10.02
C PRO A 48 10.65 15.37 8.76
N CYS A 49 9.92 16.41 8.42
CA CYS A 49 9.11 16.43 7.21
C CYS A 49 9.17 17.81 6.53
N ARG A 50 8.88 17.85 5.25
CA ARG A 50 8.69 19.05 4.46
C ARG A 50 7.20 19.26 4.23
N THR A 51 6.65 20.37 4.70
CA THR A 51 5.27 20.74 4.42
C THR A 51 5.19 21.32 3.00
N MET A 52 4.46 20.66 2.12
CA MET A 52 4.40 20.96 0.68
C MET A 52 2.96 21.09 0.19
N THR A 53 2.75 21.90 -0.85
CA THR A 53 1.50 21.92 -1.60
C THR A 53 1.42 20.76 -2.58
N ALA A 54 0.22 20.45 -3.07
CA ALA A 54 0.02 19.45 -4.12
C ALA A 54 0.83 19.76 -5.39
N GLU A 55 0.88 21.04 -5.79
CA GLU A 55 1.66 21.50 -6.95
C GLU A 55 3.18 21.33 -6.76
N GLU A 56 3.70 21.63 -5.57
CA GLU A 56 5.12 21.43 -5.27
C GLU A 56 5.51 19.96 -5.35
N ILE A 57 4.69 19.05 -4.79
CA ILE A 57 4.91 17.60 -4.87
C ILE A 57 4.85 17.13 -6.34
N TYR A 58 3.83 17.53 -7.08
CA TYR A 58 3.71 17.21 -8.50
C TYR A 58 4.94 17.65 -9.31
N ASN A 59 5.40 18.89 -9.11
CA ASN A 59 6.55 19.43 -9.80
C ASN A 59 7.84 18.68 -9.47
N GLU A 60 8.04 18.24 -8.22
CA GLU A 60 9.19 17.41 -7.84
C GLU A 60 9.11 16.02 -8.47
N ILE A 61 7.94 15.38 -8.49
CA ILE A 61 7.73 14.11 -9.20
C ILE A 61 8.13 14.23 -10.67
N CYS A 62 7.64 15.27 -11.35
CA CYS A 62 7.96 15.50 -12.76
C CYS A 62 9.46 15.68 -13.03
N LYS A 63 10.19 16.37 -12.13
CA LYS A 63 11.64 16.55 -12.24
C LYS A 63 12.42 15.26 -12.11
N MET A 64 11.91 14.27 -11.39
CA MET A 64 12.55 12.95 -11.25
C MET A 64 12.48 12.10 -12.52
N GLY A 65 11.56 12.40 -13.43
CA GLY A 65 11.49 11.79 -14.78
C GLY A 65 11.07 10.33 -14.82
N ILE A 66 10.51 9.79 -13.74
CA ILE A 66 10.01 8.43 -13.65
C ILE A 66 8.49 8.43 -13.78
N ARG A 67 7.94 7.47 -14.52
CA ARG A 67 6.50 7.42 -14.84
C ARG A 67 5.64 6.84 -13.71
N ASN A 68 6.15 5.87 -12.96
CA ASN A 68 5.42 5.27 -11.88
C ASN A 68 5.59 6.11 -10.61
N VAL A 69 4.49 6.37 -9.91
CA VAL A 69 4.44 7.15 -8.68
C VAL A 69 3.68 6.36 -7.63
N THR A 70 4.29 6.12 -6.49
CA THR A 70 3.68 5.45 -5.34
C THR A 70 3.53 6.45 -4.20
N LEU A 71 2.27 6.82 -3.92
CA LEU A 71 1.93 7.61 -2.73
C LEU A 71 1.72 6.66 -1.56
N THR A 72 2.53 6.79 -0.53
CA THR A 72 2.60 5.91 0.62
C THR A 72 2.90 6.68 1.90
N GLY A 73 3.34 6.04 2.95
CA GLY A 73 3.83 6.69 4.15
C GLY A 73 3.23 6.12 5.41
N GLY A 74 2.70 6.98 6.28
CA GLY A 74 1.81 6.56 7.34
C GLY A 74 0.48 6.11 6.74
N GLU A 75 -0.48 7.03 6.63
CA GLU A 75 -1.69 6.80 5.84
C GLU A 75 -1.92 7.99 4.92
N PRO A 76 -1.71 7.85 3.60
CA PRO A 76 -1.84 8.96 2.68
C PRO A 76 -3.27 9.52 2.61
N LEU A 77 -4.29 8.66 2.71
CA LEU A 77 -5.69 9.10 2.60
C LEU A 77 -6.22 9.82 3.85
N ASN A 78 -5.48 9.79 4.95
CA ASN A 78 -5.81 10.52 6.17
C ASN A 78 -5.25 11.96 6.16
N ARG A 79 -5.23 12.62 4.98
CA ARG A 79 -4.71 13.98 4.76
C ARG A 79 -5.75 14.83 4.06
N ASN A 80 -6.01 16.04 4.57
CA ASN A 80 -7.05 16.91 4.01
C ASN A 80 -6.81 17.25 2.54
N ASP A 81 -5.56 17.49 2.15
CA ASP A 81 -5.22 17.98 0.80
C ASP A 81 -4.76 16.84 -0.15
N ILE A 82 -4.86 15.57 0.26
CA ILE A 82 -4.46 14.43 -0.58
C ILE A 82 -5.34 14.32 -1.84
N PHE A 83 -6.62 14.68 -1.72
CA PHE A 83 -7.55 14.64 -2.84
C PHE A 83 -7.10 15.55 -3.99
N GLU A 84 -6.66 16.78 -3.67
CA GLU A 84 -6.13 17.74 -4.64
C GLU A 84 -4.89 17.19 -5.35
N LEU A 85 -3.96 16.59 -4.62
CA LEU A 85 -2.77 15.96 -5.21
C LEU A 85 -3.16 14.80 -6.14
N MET A 86 -4.09 13.93 -5.72
CA MET A 86 -4.56 12.82 -6.53
C MET A 86 -5.22 13.31 -7.83
N GLU A 87 -6.06 14.35 -7.77
CA GLU A 87 -6.64 14.95 -8.96
C GLU A 87 -5.59 15.54 -9.91
N LEU A 88 -4.58 16.20 -9.36
CA LEU A 88 -3.50 16.79 -10.15
C LEU A 88 -2.69 15.71 -10.87
N LEU A 89 -2.30 14.65 -10.17
CA LEU A 89 -1.58 13.52 -10.75
C LEU A 89 -2.43 12.77 -11.78
N ALA A 90 -3.72 12.56 -11.51
CA ALA A 90 -4.64 11.87 -12.41
C ALA A 90 -4.89 12.60 -13.76
N LYS A 91 -4.61 13.91 -13.84
CA LYS A 91 -4.67 14.70 -15.09
C LYS A 91 -3.48 14.46 -15.99
N ASP A 92 -2.34 13.99 -15.47
CA ASP A 92 -1.14 13.75 -16.26
C ASP A 92 -1.11 12.29 -16.77
N SER A 93 -1.53 12.08 -18.00
CA SER A 93 -1.58 10.74 -18.62
C SER A 93 -0.22 10.07 -18.82
N ARG A 94 0.89 10.76 -18.56
CA ARG A 94 2.24 10.20 -18.61
C ARG A 94 2.57 9.41 -17.34
N LEU A 95 1.86 9.67 -16.23
CA LEU A 95 2.10 9.07 -14.93
C LEU A 95 1.19 7.86 -14.71
N TYR A 96 1.73 6.85 -14.04
CA TYR A 96 1.00 5.73 -13.46
C TYR A 96 1.08 5.87 -11.94
N VAL A 97 -0.04 6.21 -11.33
CA VAL A 97 -0.10 6.54 -9.90
C VAL A 97 -0.80 5.43 -9.13
N GLU A 98 -0.14 4.98 -8.08
CA GLU A 98 -0.64 4.02 -7.10
C GLU A 98 -0.72 4.66 -5.72
N ILE A 99 -1.76 4.32 -4.95
CA ILE A 99 -1.92 4.70 -3.55
C ILE A 99 -1.81 3.44 -2.70
N GLU A 100 -0.81 3.38 -1.83
CA GLU A 100 -0.74 2.38 -0.77
C GLU A 100 -1.50 2.89 0.46
N THR A 101 -2.62 2.26 0.79
CA THR A 101 -3.46 2.64 1.93
C THR A 101 -3.67 1.49 2.90
N ASN A 102 -3.81 1.80 4.17
CA ASN A 102 -4.09 0.80 5.22
C ASN A 102 -5.55 0.33 5.26
N GLY A 103 -6.43 0.84 4.40
CA GLY A 103 -7.82 0.41 4.27
C GLY A 103 -8.78 0.89 5.37
N SER A 104 -8.34 1.69 6.32
CA SER A 104 -9.18 2.20 7.42
C SER A 104 -9.99 3.45 7.03
N ILE A 105 -9.62 4.11 5.94
CA ILE A 105 -10.28 5.33 5.45
C ILE A 105 -11.27 4.97 4.34
N PRO A 106 -12.52 5.52 4.33
CA PRO A 106 -13.47 5.28 3.25
C PRO A 106 -12.91 5.68 1.89
N LEU A 107 -12.84 4.74 0.92
CA LEU A 107 -12.29 4.98 -0.42
C LEU A 107 -13.27 5.70 -1.35
N LYS A 108 -14.56 5.63 -1.08
CA LYS A 108 -15.62 6.15 -1.98
C LYS A 108 -15.36 7.56 -2.52
N PRO A 109 -14.90 8.55 -1.73
CA PRO A 109 -14.61 9.89 -2.25
C PRO A 109 -13.51 9.88 -3.32
N PHE A 110 -12.45 9.12 -3.10
CA PHE A 110 -11.27 9.07 -3.98
C PHE A 110 -11.53 8.31 -5.28
N LEU A 111 -12.43 7.32 -5.24
CA LEU A 111 -12.80 6.54 -6.42
C LEU A 111 -13.62 7.37 -7.44
N SER A 112 -14.13 8.53 -7.07
CA SER A 112 -14.84 9.44 -7.95
C SER A 112 -13.93 10.29 -8.87
N ILE A 113 -12.63 10.32 -8.60
CA ILE A 113 -11.65 11.07 -9.39
C ILE A 113 -11.57 10.45 -10.79
N LYS A 114 -11.71 11.30 -11.82
CA LYS A 114 -11.56 10.86 -13.21
C LYS A 114 -10.12 10.39 -13.47
N ASN A 115 -9.95 9.22 -14.08
CA ASN A 115 -8.64 8.57 -14.26
C ASN A 115 -7.90 8.37 -12.93
N ARG A 116 -8.63 8.02 -11.89
CA ARG A 116 -8.10 7.87 -10.54
C ARG A 116 -6.86 6.98 -10.49
N PRO A 117 -5.94 7.20 -9.54
CA PRO A 117 -4.89 6.25 -9.18
C PRO A 117 -5.46 4.86 -8.87
N SER A 118 -4.64 3.82 -9.05
CA SER A 118 -4.93 2.50 -8.51
C SER A 118 -4.76 2.51 -6.99
N MET A 119 -5.56 1.67 -6.30
CA MET A 119 -5.45 1.49 -4.85
C MET A 119 -4.79 0.15 -4.56
N THR A 120 -3.72 0.16 -3.78
CA THR A 120 -3.18 -1.02 -3.12
C THR A 120 -3.58 -0.96 -1.66
N MET A 121 -4.66 -1.67 -1.32
CA MET A 121 -5.21 -1.68 0.02
C MET A 121 -4.59 -2.81 0.85
N ASP A 122 -3.81 -2.46 1.86
CA ASP A 122 -3.23 -3.38 2.81
C ASP A 122 -4.24 -3.69 3.94
N TYR A 123 -5.01 -4.79 3.77
CA TYR A 123 -5.93 -5.24 4.80
C TYR A 123 -5.16 -5.72 6.03
N LYS A 124 -5.39 -5.06 7.16
CA LYS A 124 -4.68 -5.37 8.40
C LYS A 124 -5.29 -6.59 9.08
N LEU A 125 -4.51 -7.69 9.09
CA LEU A 125 -4.85 -8.97 9.70
C LEU A 125 -4.69 -8.97 11.23
N PRO A 126 -5.19 -9.98 11.96
CA PRO A 126 -5.13 -10.04 13.43
C PRO A 126 -3.75 -9.79 14.03
N SER A 127 -2.68 -10.33 13.45
CA SER A 127 -1.30 -10.13 13.94
C SER A 127 -0.84 -8.67 13.90
N SER A 128 -1.48 -7.81 13.12
CA SER A 128 -1.21 -6.37 13.11
C SER A 128 -1.67 -5.68 14.38
N GLY A 129 -2.68 -6.24 15.08
CA GLY A 129 -3.42 -5.62 16.17
C GLY A 129 -4.43 -4.58 15.72
N MET A 130 -4.58 -4.32 14.39
CA MET A 130 -5.38 -3.22 13.84
C MET A 130 -6.55 -3.66 12.95
N GLU A 131 -6.90 -4.95 12.91
CA GLU A 131 -7.99 -5.45 12.08
C GLU A 131 -9.33 -4.76 12.39
N HIS A 132 -9.59 -4.46 13.66
CA HIS A 132 -10.81 -3.78 14.10
C HIS A 132 -11.01 -2.38 13.53
N SER A 133 -9.96 -1.79 12.97
CA SER A 133 -9.97 -0.46 12.35
C SER A 133 -10.26 -0.50 10.84
N MET A 134 -10.40 -1.69 10.25
CA MET A 134 -10.66 -1.82 8.82
C MET A 134 -12.05 -1.32 8.44
N TYR A 135 -12.12 -0.48 7.42
CA TYR A 135 -13.39 -0.08 6.79
C TYR A 135 -13.73 -1.07 5.68
N THR A 136 -14.40 -2.17 6.07
CA THR A 136 -14.59 -3.34 5.20
C THR A 136 -15.45 -3.08 3.98
N GLU A 137 -16.31 -2.03 3.98
CA GLU A 137 -17.06 -1.60 2.81
C GLU A 137 -16.17 -1.23 1.63
N ASN A 138 -14.92 -0.84 1.88
CA ASN A 138 -13.94 -0.58 0.82
C ASN A 138 -13.75 -1.79 -0.09
N LEU A 139 -13.74 -3.01 0.47
CA LEU A 139 -13.57 -4.26 -0.28
C LEU A 139 -14.64 -4.44 -1.36
N ASN A 140 -15.84 -3.87 -1.16
CA ASN A 140 -16.92 -3.90 -2.14
C ASN A 140 -16.76 -2.86 -3.28
N LEU A 141 -15.83 -1.92 -3.13
CA LEU A 141 -15.64 -0.80 -4.05
C LEU A 141 -14.46 -0.99 -5.01
N LEU A 142 -13.57 -1.93 -4.70
CA LEU A 142 -12.38 -2.21 -5.50
C LEU A 142 -12.75 -2.86 -6.85
N ASP A 143 -11.97 -2.58 -7.87
CA ASP A 143 -12.12 -3.11 -9.23
C ASP A 143 -10.78 -3.67 -9.78
N SER A 144 -10.77 -4.11 -11.03
CA SER A 144 -9.61 -4.75 -11.68
C SER A 144 -8.34 -3.88 -11.78
N ARG A 145 -8.41 -2.61 -11.42
CA ARG A 145 -7.25 -1.72 -11.33
C ARG A 145 -6.61 -1.74 -9.96
N ASP A 146 -7.30 -2.32 -8.98
CA ASP A 146 -6.93 -2.23 -7.58
C ASP A 146 -6.34 -3.55 -7.08
N THR A 147 -5.68 -3.47 -5.96
CA THR A 147 -5.05 -4.61 -5.27
C THR A 147 -5.49 -4.66 -3.83
N VAL A 148 -5.76 -5.86 -3.32
CA VAL A 148 -5.81 -6.12 -1.87
C VAL A 148 -4.58 -6.93 -1.48
N LYS A 149 -3.84 -6.42 -0.50
CA LYS A 149 -2.67 -7.08 0.06
C LYS A 149 -2.94 -7.50 1.50
N PHE A 150 -2.59 -8.73 1.83
CA PHE A 150 -2.66 -9.31 3.16
C PHE A 150 -1.26 -9.63 3.64
N VAL A 151 -0.74 -8.82 4.57
CA VAL A 151 0.59 -9.04 5.18
C VAL A 151 0.43 -9.95 6.39
N SER A 152 0.81 -11.21 6.23
CA SER A 152 0.54 -12.31 7.17
C SER A 152 1.75 -12.60 8.05
N GLY A 153 1.56 -12.66 9.36
CA GLY A 153 2.58 -13.00 10.35
C GLY A 153 2.41 -14.41 10.96
N SER A 154 1.28 -15.08 10.69
CA SER A 154 0.92 -16.37 11.27
C SER A 154 -0.01 -17.17 10.37
N ILE A 155 -0.23 -18.45 10.71
CA ILE A 155 -1.25 -19.30 10.05
C ILE A 155 -2.65 -18.72 10.29
N GLY A 156 -2.95 -18.22 11.49
CA GLY A 156 -4.25 -17.58 11.78
C GLY A 156 -4.52 -16.36 10.89
N ASP A 157 -3.49 -15.60 10.51
CA ASP A 157 -3.64 -14.53 9.53
C ASP A 157 -3.99 -15.08 8.14
N LEU A 158 -3.39 -16.20 7.72
CA LEU A 158 -3.71 -16.83 6.43
C LEU A 158 -5.15 -17.36 6.39
N GLU A 159 -5.61 -17.96 7.50
CA GLU A 159 -7.01 -18.38 7.65
C GLU A 159 -7.95 -17.20 7.52
N ARG A 160 -7.66 -16.11 8.23
CA ARG A 160 -8.46 -14.89 8.19
C ARG A 160 -8.44 -14.23 6.82
N ALA A 161 -7.30 -14.16 6.15
CA ALA A 161 -7.19 -13.66 4.78
C ALA A 161 -8.07 -14.47 3.82
N LYS A 162 -8.03 -15.80 3.91
CA LYS A 162 -8.88 -16.69 3.11
C LYS A 162 -10.38 -16.44 3.34
N GLU A 163 -10.80 -16.24 4.59
CA GLU A 163 -12.20 -15.88 4.91
C GLU A 163 -12.61 -14.58 4.20
N ILE A 164 -11.84 -13.51 4.34
CA ILE A 164 -12.10 -12.21 3.71
C ILE A 164 -12.12 -12.32 2.18
N ILE A 165 -11.15 -13.02 1.59
CA ILE A 165 -11.09 -13.22 0.14
C ILE A 165 -12.38 -13.87 -0.38
N ASN A 166 -12.87 -14.90 0.32
CA ASN A 166 -14.08 -15.62 -0.08
C ASN A 166 -15.35 -14.80 0.18
N GLU A 167 -15.47 -14.16 1.36
CA GLU A 167 -16.62 -13.35 1.77
C GLU A 167 -16.90 -12.23 0.75
N TYR A 168 -15.83 -11.51 0.35
CA TYR A 168 -15.93 -10.38 -0.56
C TYR A 168 -15.69 -10.74 -2.03
N LYS A 169 -15.43 -12.02 -2.35
CA LYS A 169 -15.16 -12.53 -3.71
C LYS A 169 -14.07 -11.72 -4.41
N LEU A 170 -12.98 -11.46 -3.71
CA LEU A 170 -11.96 -10.50 -4.16
C LEU A 170 -11.28 -10.93 -5.45
N ILE A 171 -11.06 -12.24 -5.66
CA ILE A 171 -10.39 -12.80 -6.84
C ILE A 171 -11.12 -12.45 -8.15
N ASP A 172 -12.45 -12.33 -8.09
CA ASP A 172 -13.26 -11.97 -9.25
C ASP A 172 -13.26 -10.46 -9.56
N ARG A 173 -12.61 -9.64 -8.71
CA ARG A 173 -12.75 -8.18 -8.71
C ARG A 173 -11.44 -7.44 -8.82
N CYS A 174 -10.42 -7.88 -8.13
CA CYS A 174 -9.14 -7.18 -8.03
C CYS A 174 -7.98 -8.16 -7.88
N GLU A 175 -6.75 -7.66 -7.97
CA GLU A 175 -5.57 -8.46 -7.66
C GLU A 175 -5.48 -8.73 -6.15
N VAL A 176 -5.11 -9.97 -5.78
CA VAL A 176 -5.01 -10.40 -4.38
C VAL A 176 -3.62 -10.94 -4.08
N TYR A 177 -2.94 -10.31 -3.14
CA TYR A 177 -1.60 -10.71 -2.72
C TYR A 177 -1.54 -11.17 -1.26
N LEU A 178 -0.80 -12.26 -1.03
CA LEU A 178 -0.32 -12.66 0.30
C LEU A 178 1.16 -12.32 0.41
N SER A 179 1.55 -11.58 1.43
CA SER A 179 2.94 -11.23 1.71
C SER A 179 3.32 -11.68 3.11
N PRO A 180 4.54 -12.20 3.33
CA PRO A 180 4.99 -12.52 4.69
C PRO A 180 5.34 -11.25 5.47
N VAL A 181 4.99 -11.19 6.75
CA VAL A 181 5.69 -10.31 7.69
C VAL A 181 7.12 -10.80 7.80
N PHE A 182 8.07 -9.96 7.38
CA PHE A 182 9.49 -10.33 7.33
C PHE A 182 9.99 -10.85 8.68
N GLY A 183 10.57 -12.06 8.66
CA GLY A 183 11.12 -12.72 9.85
C GLY A 183 10.08 -13.29 10.84
N LYS A 184 8.77 -13.27 10.50
CA LYS A 184 7.72 -13.87 11.36
C LYS A 184 7.15 -15.16 10.79
N ILE A 185 6.93 -15.21 9.49
CA ILE A 185 6.46 -16.41 8.80
C ILE A 185 7.34 -16.66 7.57
N GLU A 186 7.70 -17.91 7.34
CA GLU A 186 8.48 -18.27 6.16
C GLU A 186 7.60 -18.22 4.89
N PRO A 187 8.10 -17.66 3.78
CA PRO A 187 7.34 -17.63 2.51
C PRO A 187 6.90 -19.02 2.06
N SER A 188 7.72 -20.04 2.28
CA SER A 188 7.38 -21.44 1.98
C SER A 188 6.14 -21.93 2.73
N THR A 189 5.93 -21.47 3.97
CA THR A 189 4.73 -21.79 4.76
C THR A 189 3.47 -21.23 4.09
N ILE A 190 3.55 -19.99 3.56
CA ILE A 190 2.44 -19.38 2.82
C ILE A 190 2.14 -20.20 1.55
N VAL A 191 3.17 -20.60 0.80
CA VAL A 191 3.02 -21.42 -0.41
C VAL A 191 2.34 -22.75 -0.09
N GLU A 192 2.77 -23.45 0.96
CA GLU A 192 2.14 -24.73 1.34
C GLU A 192 0.68 -24.53 1.79
N TYR A 193 0.38 -23.43 2.50
CA TYR A 193 -0.99 -23.09 2.85
C TYR A 193 -1.85 -22.81 1.61
N MET A 194 -1.34 -22.04 0.65
CA MET A 194 -2.04 -21.76 -0.61
C MET A 194 -2.33 -23.05 -1.40
N LYS A 195 -1.37 -23.97 -1.49
CA LYS A 195 -1.52 -25.29 -2.14
C LYS A 195 -2.59 -26.13 -1.47
N GLN A 196 -2.51 -26.30 -0.15
CA GLN A 196 -3.45 -27.10 0.63
C GLN A 196 -4.87 -26.58 0.56
N ASN A 197 -5.03 -25.26 0.44
CA ASN A 197 -6.34 -24.58 0.38
C ASN A 197 -6.77 -24.22 -1.04
N GLN A 198 -6.02 -24.64 -2.08
CA GLN A 198 -6.35 -24.39 -3.49
C GLN A 198 -6.67 -22.91 -3.77
N MET A 199 -5.86 -21.99 -3.25
CA MET A 199 -6.08 -20.54 -3.35
C MET A 199 -5.75 -20.03 -4.74
N ASN A 200 -6.52 -20.49 -5.74
CA ASN A 200 -6.37 -20.08 -7.14
C ASN A 200 -6.67 -18.57 -7.27
N GLY A 201 -5.88 -17.86 -8.08
CA GLY A 201 -6.04 -16.41 -8.29
C GLY A 201 -5.42 -15.54 -7.18
N VAL A 202 -4.86 -16.14 -6.12
CA VAL A 202 -4.08 -15.43 -5.11
C VAL A 202 -2.60 -15.54 -5.44
N THR A 203 -1.87 -14.45 -5.35
CA THR A 203 -0.43 -14.38 -5.65
C THR A 203 0.38 -14.24 -4.37
N LEU A 204 1.42 -15.07 -4.19
CA LEU A 204 2.46 -14.80 -3.19
C LEU A 204 3.34 -13.65 -3.67
N GLN A 205 3.51 -12.63 -2.85
CA GLN A 205 4.40 -11.52 -3.16
C GLN A 205 5.44 -11.32 -2.04
N LEU A 206 6.71 -11.28 -2.42
CA LEU A 206 7.80 -10.97 -1.51
C LEU A 206 8.08 -9.47 -1.54
N GLN A 207 8.48 -8.91 -0.40
CA GLN A 207 8.95 -7.54 -0.29
C GLN A 207 10.38 -7.44 -0.87
N MET A 208 10.49 -7.11 -2.16
CA MET A 208 11.78 -7.15 -2.89
C MET A 208 12.84 -6.25 -2.26
N HIS A 209 12.45 -5.09 -1.75
CA HIS A 209 13.37 -4.16 -1.08
C HIS A 209 14.07 -4.80 0.13
N LYS A 210 13.40 -5.70 0.87
CA LYS A 210 13.99 -6.41 2.02
C LYS A 210 14.95 -7.53 1.62
N ILE A 211 14.94 -7.93 0.36
CA ILE A 211 15.85 -8.93 -0.21
C ILE A 211 17.05 -8.24 -0.86
N ILE A 212 16.85 -7.13 -1.55
CA ILE A 212 17.86 -6.42 -2.32
C ILE A 212 18.77 -5.59 -1.40
N TRP A 213 18.18 -4.94 -0.39
CA TRP A 213 18.92 -4.08 0.55
C TRP A 213 18.81 -4.60 1.99
N ASN A 214 19.46 -3.90 2.91
CA ASN A 214 19.24 -4.17 4.33
C ASN A 214 17.76 -3.95 4.66
N PRO A 215 17.09 -4.90 5.33
CA PRO A 215 15.65 -4.80 5.64
C PRO A 215 15.22 -3.52 6.38
N ASN A 216 16.17 -2.84 7.05
CA ASN A 216 15.93 -1.59 7.78
C ASN A 216 16.41 -0.35 7.00
N ALA A 217 16.83 -0.49 5.74
CA ALA A 217 17.25 0.65 4.93
C ALA A 217 16.06 1.59 4.67
N LYS A 218 16.36 2.90 4.61
CA LYS A 218 15.39 3.95 4.25
C LYS A 218 15.74 4.51 2.87
N GLY A 219 14.74 4.99 2.14
CA GLY A 219 14.95 5.59 0.81
C GLY A 219 15.35 4.59 -0.29
N VAL A 220 14.96 3.32 -0.14
CA VAL A 220 15.27 2.20 -1.05
C VAL A 220 14.02 1.45 -1.48
#